data_74c3b59eb3b51e8b8e9707ea833331f3
#
_entry.id   74c3b59eb3b51e8b8e9707ea833331f3
#
_cell.length_a   1.000
_cell.length_b   1.000
_cell.length_c   1.000
_cell.angle_alpha   90.00
_cell.angle_beta   90.00
_cell.angle_gamma   90.00
#
_symmetry.space_group_name_H-M   'P 1'
#
loop_
_entity.id
_entity.type
_entity.pdbx_description
1 polymer ?
#
loop_
_entity_poly.entity_id
_entity_poly.type
_entity_poly.pdbx_seq_one_letter_code
_entity_poly.pdbx_strand_id
1 'polypeptide(L)'
;MTIKLNLLKDIGLSLFLVGIFILPSMLFFSAICLLLAGLIGSIIHKQSYFKDNWNKTFFICGFLLIISLLTHIYKINNSYSEVLDANASILGIFNWLPFFWLFWALQPYIDSKRKRKRTALLLIAGTFPVLISGFGQYFFNWTGPLDIFNGLIVWYQRPI
;
A
#
# COMPACT_ATOMS: atom_id res chain seq x y z
N MET A 1 20.54 18.17 -16.25
CA MET A 1 19.64 17.91 -15.13
C MET A 1 18.30 17.31 -15.55
N THR A 2 17.73 17.72 -16.67
CA THR A 2 16.46 17.24 -17.24
C THR A 2 16.42 15.75 -17.60
N ILE A 3 17.50 15.18 -18.13
CA ILE A 3 17.58 13.76 -18.53
C ILE A 3 17.45 12.82 -17.31
N LYS A 4 18.13 13.12 -16.21
CA LYS A 4 18.03 12.33 -14.96
C LYS A 4 16.62 12.35 -14.37
N LEU A 5 15.93 13.48 -14.46
CA LEU A 5 14.56 13.62 -13.92
C LEU A 5 13.55 12.80 -14.75
N ASN A 6 13.71 12.76 -16.08
CA ASN A 6 12.85 11.95 -16.96
C ASN A 6 13.04 10.46 -16.69
N LEU A 7 14.30 10.01 -16.56
CA LEU A 7 14.60 8.61 -16.21
C LEU A 7 13.97 8.20 -14.86
N LEU A 8 14.09 9.07 -13.84
CA LEU A 8 13.47 8.82 -12.54
C LEU A 8 11.93 8.70 -12.64
N LYS A 9 11.32 9.55 -13.48
CA LYS A 9 9.87 9.52 -13.71
C LYS A 9 9.42 8.22 -14.37
N ASP A 10 10.18 7.72 -15.34
CA ASP A 10 9.87 6.48 -16.04
C ASP A 10 10.06 5.27 -15.12
N ILE A 11 11.13 5.25 -14.31
CA ILE A 11 11.35 4.21 -13.30
C ILE A 11 10.21 4.22 -12.27
N GLY A 12 9.85 5.39 -11.74
CA GLY A 12 8.77 5.51 -10.76
C GLY A 12 7.42 5.05 -11.33
N LEU A 13 7.12 5.41 -12.59
CA LEU A 13 5.91 4.95 -13.27
C LEU A 13 5.92 3.44 -13.48
N SER A 14 7.04 2.85 -13.87
CA SER A 14 7.16 1.41 -14.05
C SER A 14 6.97 0.66 -12.74
N LEU A 15 7.61 1.10 -11.67
CA LEU A 15 7.43 0.53 -10.31
C LEU A 15 5.98 0.63 -9.85
N PHE A 16 5.34 1.79 -10.07
CA PHE A 16 3.94 1.97 -9.74
C PHE A 16 3.04 0.99 -10.49
N LEU A 17 3.19 0.87 -11.82
CA LEU A 17 2.36 -0.02 -12.64
C LEU A 17 2.57 -1.50 -12.30
N VAL A 18 3.83 -1.91 -12.07
CA VAL A 18 4.17 -3.27 -11.61
C VAL A 18 3.57 -3.52 -10.24
N GLY A 19 3.74 -2.58 -9.29
CA GLY A 19 3.15 -2.68 -7.96
C GLY A 19 1.64 -2.88 -8.00
N ILE A 20 0.92 -2.09 -8.80
CA ILE A 20 -0.54 -2.21 -8.96
C ILE A 20 -0.92 -3.58 -9.58
N PHE A 21 -0.17 -4.05 -10.58
CA PHE A 21 -0.47 -5.33 -11.23
C PHE A 21 -0.31 -6.53 -10.29
N ILE A 22 0.76 -6.55 -9.48
CA ILE A 22 1.02 -7.67 -8.56
C ILE A 22 0.31 -7.54 -7.21
N LEU A 23 -0.36 -6.40 -6.95
CA LEU A 23 -1.04 -6.13 -5.67
C LEU A 23 -1.99 -7.25 -5.22
N PRO A 24 -2.86 -7.81 -6.10
CA PRO A 24 -3.77 -8.86 -5.69
C PRO A 24 -3.11 -10.20 -5.37
N SER A 25 -1.93 -10.46 -5.97
CA SER A 25 -1.25 -11.77 -5.89
C SER A 25 -0.11 -11.79 -4.87
N MET A 26 0.62 -10.69 -4.73
CA MET A 26 1.87 -10.63 -3.96
C MET A 26 1.96 -9.31 -3.19
N LEU A 27 1.18 -9.19 -2.13
CA LEU A 27 1.03 -7.95 -1.36
C LEU A 27 2.37 -7.36 -0.90
N PHE A 28 3.29 -8.19 -0.40
CA PHE A 28 4.59 -7.73 0.12
C PHE A 28 5.45 -7.07 -0.97
N PHE A 29 5.63 -7.73 -2.10
CA PHE A 29 6.40 -7.18 -3.22
C PHE A 29 5.74 -5.95 -3.83
N SER A 30 4.41 -5.96 -3.92
CA SER A 30 3.63 -4.79 -4.33
C SER A 30 3.86 -3.60 -3.40
N ALA A 31 3.81 -3.82 -2.08
CA ALA A 31 4.06 -2.77 -1.11
C ALA A 31 5.45 -2.14 -1.28
N ILE A 32 6.49 -2.95 -1.50
CA ILE A 32 7.84 -2.45 -1.78
C ILE A 32 7.85 -1.60 -3.05
N CYS A 33 7.28 -2.10 -4.14
CA CYS A 33 7.21 -1.37 -5.41
C CYS A 33 6.46 -0.05 -5.26
N LEU A 34 5.33 -0.04 -4.55
CA LEU A 34 4.53 1.17 -4.34
C LEU A 34 5.21 2.17 -3.40
N LEU A 35 5.91 1.70 -2.37
CA LEU A 35 6.71 2.56 -1.49
C LEU A 35 7.86 3.22 -2.27
N LEU A 36 8.61 2.46 -3.07
CA LEU A 36 9.67 3.01 -3.91
C LEU A 36 9.11 3.99 -4.96
N ALA A 37 7.99 3.66 -5.61
CA ALA A 37 7.30 4.58 -6.49
C ALA A 37 6.85 5.84 -5.77
N GLY A 38 6.34 5.73 -4.53
CA GLY A 38 5.95 6.85 -3.68
C GLY A 38 7.13 7.76 -3.33
N LEU A 39 8.28 7.20 -2.97
CA LEU A 39 9.51 7.98 -2.72
C LEU A 39 9.91 8.77 -3.98
N ILE A 40 9.95 8.13 -5.13
CA ILE A 40 10.25 8.77 -6.41
C ILE A 40 9.17 9.83 -6.73
N GLY A 41 7.90 9.49 -6.53
CA GLY A 41 6.77 10.38 -6.75
C GLY A 41 6.85 11.64 -5.89
N SER A 42 7.25 11.52 -4.63
CA SER A 42 7.46 12.68 -3.72
C SER A 42 8.52 13.64 -4.25
N ILE A 43 9.58 13.13 -4.89
CA ILE A 43 10.65 13.95 -5.49
C ILE A 43 10.15 14.64 -6.77
N ILE A 44 9.33 13.96 -7.56
CA ILE A 44 8.83 14.47 -8.85
C ILE A 44 7.65 15.40 -8.67
N HIS A 45 6.94 15.30 -7.54
CA HIS A 45 5.71 16.05 -7.29
C HIS A 45 6.01 17.56 -7.23
N LYS A 46 5.40 18.31 -8.17
CA LYS A 46 5.63 19.75 -8.28
C LYS A 46 4.82 20.57 -7.26
N GLN A 47 3.80 20.00 -6.67
CA GLN A 47 2.92 20.70 -5.73
C GLN A 47 3.27 20.33 -4.30
N SER A 48 3.35 21.33 -3.44
CA SER A 48 3.51 21.11 -2.01
C SER A 48 2.33 20.30 -1.45
N TYR A 49 2.61 19.42 -0.48
CA TYR A 49 1.62 18.60 0.20
C TYR A 49 0.39 19.40 0.68
N PHE A 50 0.62 20.56 1.28
CA PHE A 50 -0.43 21.40 1.87
C PHE A 50 -1.20 22.26 0.87
N LYS A 51 -0.89 22.20 -0.43
CA LYS A 51 -1.63 22.98 -1.43
C LYS A 51 -2.99 22.37 -1.74
N ASP A 52 -3.14 21.06 -1.61
CA ASP A 52 -4.39 20.33 -1.84
C ASP A 52 -5.20 20.23 -0.54
N ASN A 53 -6.51 20.49 -0.61
CA ASN A 53 -7.41 20.41 0.55
C ASN A 53 -7.57 18.96 1.06
N TRP A 54 -7.52 17.96 0.18
CA TRP A 54 -7.57 16.55 0.58
C TRP A 54 -6.37 16.16 1.44
N ASN A 55 -5.18 16.62 1.06
CA ASN A 55 -3.96 16.35 1.82
C ASN A 55 -3.98 17.03 3.20
N LYS A 56 -4.58 18.23 3.30
CA LYS A 56 -4.80 18.88 4.60
C LYS A 56 -5.71 18.05 5.50
N THR A 57 -6.79 17.51 4.93
CA THR A 57 -7.72 16.63 5.67
C THR A 57 -7.00 15.36 6.15
N PHE A 58 -6.22 14.71 5.29
CA PHE A 58 -5.42 13.54 5.70
C PHE A 58 -4.39 13.88 6.77
N PHE A 59 -3.76 15.06 6.70
CA PHE A 59 -2.86 15.52 7.74
C PHE A 59 -3.56 15.70 9.09
N ILE A 60 -4.74 16.33 9.10
CA ILE A 60 -5.55 16.49 10.31
C ILE A 60 -5.96 15.12 10.87
N CYS A 61 -6.42 14.20 10.02
CA CYS A 61 -6.75 12.84 10.44
C CYS A 61 -5.54 12.12 11.05
N GLY A 62 -4.38 12.20 10.41
CA GLY A 62 -3.14 11.62 10.92
C GLY A 62 -2.73 12.21 12.28
N PHE A 63 -2.87 13.52 12.44
CA PHE A 63 -2.59 14.22 13.70
C PHE A 63 -3.55 13.77 14.82
N LEU A 64 -4.85 13.66 14.53
CA LEU A 64 -5.83 13.16 15.48
C LEU A 64 -5.56 11.70 15.88
N LEU A 65 -5.14 10.84 14.95
CA LEU A 65 -4.75 9.47 15.26
C LEU A 65 -3.54 9.43 16.20
N ILE A 66 -2.55 10.29 16.00
CA ILE A 66 -1.37 10.39 16.89
C ILE A 66 -1.79 10.85 18.27
N ILE A 67 -2.64 11.87 18.39
CA ILE A 67 -3.16 12.33 19.69
C ILE A 67 -3.93 11.20 20.39
N SER A 68 -4.80 10.51 19.66
CA SER A 68 -5.55 9.36 20.19
C SER A 68 -4.60 8.27 20.74
N LEU A 69 -3.54 7.95 20.01
CA LEU A 69 -2.53 6.99 20.47
C LEU A 69 -1.85 7.47 21.76
N LEU A 70 -1.40 8.72 21.80
CA LEU A 70 -0.72 9.28 22.97
C LEU A 70 -1.60 9.25 24.20
N THR A 71 -2.89 9.60 24.05
CA THR A 71 -3.85 9.55 25.17
C THR A 71 -4.13 8.11 25.61
N HIS A 72 -4.15 7.16 24.67
CA HIS A 72 -4.34 5.74 25.00
C HIS A 72 -3.12 5.18 25.75
N ILE A 73 -1.90 5.43 25.27
CA ILE A 73 -0.66 5.02 25.95
C ILE A 73 -0.56 5.62 27.35
N TYR A 74 -0.94 6.90 27.52
CA TYR A 74 -0.96 7.56 28.82
C TYR A 74 -1.91 6.88 29.81
N LYS A 75 -3.11 6.48 29.36
CA LYS A 75 -4.05 5.73 30.18
C LYS A 75 -3.53 4.36 30.60
N ILE A 76 -2.93 3.62 29.67
CA ILE A 76 -2.38 2.27 29.93
C ILE A 76 -1.25 2.34 30.96
N ASN A 77 -0.37 3.32 30.87
CA ASN A 77 0.77 3.45 31.79
C ASN A 77 0.33 3.66 33.24
N ASN A 78 -0.93 4.11 33.44
CA ASN A 78 -1.54 4.27 34.76
C ASN A 78 -2.40 3.08 35.21
N SER A 79 -2.53 2.03 34.37
CA SER A 79 -3.35 0.83 34.65
C SER A 79 -2.52 -0.42 34.31
N TYR A 80 -2.17 -1.20 35.32
CA TYR A 80 -1.27 -2.36 35.22
C TYR A 80 -1.70 -3.53 34.31
N SER A 81 -2.86 -3.44 33.64
CA SER A 81 -3.49 -4.59 32.97
C SER A 81 -3.40 -4.69 31.44
N GLU A 82 -2.79 -3.72 30.73
CA GLU A 82 -3.00 -3.62 29.27
C GLU A 82 -1.75 -3.36 28.41
N VAL A 83 -0.59 -3.91 28.75
CA VAL A 83 0.66 -3.75 27.92
C VAL A 83 0.49 -4.30 26.52
N LEU A 84 -0.35 -5.31 26.30
CA LEU A 84 -0.65 -5.90 24.97
C LEU A 84 -1.41 -4.92 24.06
N ASP A 85 -2.26 -4.07 24.60
CA ASP A 85 -3.05 -3.10 23.82
C ASP A 85 -2.23 -1.93 23.30
N ALA A 86 -1.15 -1.54 23.97
CA ALA A 86 -0.27 -0.47 23.50
C ALA A 86 0.43 -0.84 22.19
N ASN A 87 0.96 -2.06 22.08
CA ASN A 87 1.62 -2.53 20.87
C ASN A 87 0.64 -2.66 19.69
N ALA A 88 -0.58 -3.15 19.93
CA ALA A 88 -1.62 -3.23 18.93
C ALA A 88 -2.03 -1.84 18.42
N SER A 89 -2.12 -0.86 19.31
CA SER A 89 -2.46 0.53 18.97
C SER A 89 -1.37 1.21 18.14
N ILE A 90 -0.09 0.98 18.47
CA ILE A 90 1.07 1.47 17.70
C ILE A 90 1.05 0.85 16.29
N LEU A 91 0.87 -0.46 16.18
CA LEU A 91 0.77 -1.16 14.89
C LEU A 91 -0.39 -0.62 14.06
N GLY A 92 -1.53 -0.30 14.69
CA GLY A 92 -2.69 0.30 14.04
C GLY A 92 -2.36 1.61 13.32
N ILE A 93 -1.56 2.49 13.94
CA ILE A 93 -1.15 3.76 13.33
C ILE A 93 -0.20 3.53 12.14
N PHE A 94 0.75 2.61 12.26
CA PHE A 94 1.65 2.28 11.15
C PHE A 94 0.91 1.74 9.93
N ASN A 95 -0.30 1.21 10.09
CA ASN A 95 -1.14 0.81 8.97
C ASN A 95 -1.79 2.00 8.23
N TRP A 96 -2.04 3.14 8.90
CA TRP A 96 -2.77 4.27 8.29
C TRP A 96 -1.87 5.41 7.84
N LEU A 97 -0.88 5.81 8.64
CA LEU A 97 -0.02 6.97 8.33
C LEU A 97 0.70 6.87 6.98
N PRO A 98 1.30 5.71 6.61
CA PRO A 98 1.95 5.59 5.31
C PRO A 98 0.99 5.77 4.14
N PHE A 99 -0.28 5.36 4.28
CA PHE A 99 -1.27 5.52 3.22
C PHE A 99 -1.60 6.98 2.95
N PHE A 100 -1.70 7.83 3.97
CA PHE A 100 -1.94 9.27 3.79
C PHE A 100 -0.83 9.94 2.98
N TRP A 101 0.42 9.58 3.26
CA TRP A 101 1.55 10.02 2.46
C TRP A 101 1.54 9.44 1.04
N LEU A 102 1.26 8.14 0.89
CA LEU A 102 1.20 7.46 -0.40
C LEU A 102 0.13 8.06 -1.31
N PHE A 103 -1.04 8.44 -0.80
CA PHE A 103 -2.07 9.11 -1.59
C PHE A 103 -1.54 10.35 -2.30
N TRP A 104 -0.76 11.18 -1.61
CA TRP A 104 -0.13 12.34 -2.21
C TRP A 104 1.02 11.95 -3.14
N ALA A 105 1.91 11.08 -2.68
CA ALA A 105 3.13 10.71 -3.38
C ALA A 105 2.87 10.03 -4.74
N LEU A 106 1.76 9.28 -4.86
CA LEU A 106 1.39 8.55 -6.07
C LEU A 106 0.54 9.38 -7.05
N GLN A 107 0.07 10.57 -6.69
CA GLN A 107 -0.72 11.44 -7.57
C GLN A 107 -0.09 11.68 -8.95
N PRO A 108 1.23 11.89 -9.13
CA PRO A 108 1.83 12.10 -10.44
C PRO A 108 1.63 10.94 -11.43
N TYR A 109 1.38 9.73 -10.92
CA TYR A 109 1.16 8.54 -11.74
C TYR A 109 -0.30 8.34 -12.16
N ILE A 110 -1.24 9.07 -11.52
CA ILE A 110 -2.69 8.97 -11.77
C ILE A 110 -3.34 10.33 -12.09
N ASP A 111 -2.56 11.32 -12.47
CA ASP A 111 -2.97 12.71 -12.71
C ASP A 111 -3.96 12.88 -13.87
N SER A 112 -3.98 11.96 -14.84
CA SER A 112 -4.82 12.04 -16.04
C SER A 112 -5.85 10.90 -16.11
N LYS A 113 -6.96 11.14 -16.82
CA LYS A 113 -8.00 10.14 -17.06
C LYS A 113 -7.44 8.87 -17.73
N ARG A 114 -6.48 9.02 -18.66
CA ARG A 114 -5.83 7.90 -19.35
C ARG A 114 -5.00 7.06 -18.38
N LYS A 115 -4.22 7.70 -17.51
CA LYS A 115 -3.41 7.00 -16.50
C LYS A 115 -4.28 6.26 -15.50
N ARG A 116 -5.35 6.90 -14.99
CA ARG A 116 -6.32 6.24 -14.08
C ARG A 116 -6.96 5.02 -14.72
N LYS A 117 -7.40 5.11 -15.98
CA LYS A 117 -7.96 3.96 -16.72
C LYS A 117 -6.94 2.83 -16.84
N ARG A 118 -5.67 3.16 -17.19
CA ARG A 118 -4.60 2.16 -17.27
C ARG A 118 -4.34 1.48 -15.92
N THR A 119 -4.28 2.24 -14.83
CA THR A 119 -4.11 1.72 -13.47
C THR A 119 -5.23 0.77 -13.09
N ALA A 120 -6.50 1.16 -13.34
CA ALA A 120 -7.66 0.31 -13.08
C ALA A 120 -7.63 -0.99 -13.89
N LEU A 121 -7.28 -0.92 -15.17
CA LEU A 121 -7.16 -2.12 -16.02
C LEU A 121 -6.05 -3.04 -15.55
N LEU A 122 -4.91 -2.51 -15.09
CA LEU A 122 -3.82 -3.32 -14.56
C LEU A 122 -4.20 -3.98 -13.23
N LEU A 123 -4.92 -3.28 -12.36
CA LEU A 123 -5.42 -3.86 -11.12
C LEU A 123 -6.37 -5.04 -11.41
N ILE A 124 -7.32 -4.85 -12.34
CA ILE A 124 -8.22 -5.92 -12.78
C ILE A 124 -7.42 -7.07 -13.41
N ALA A 125 -6.46 -6.78 -14.30
CA ALA A 125 -5.62 -7.80 -14.90
C ALA A 125 -4.84 -8.59 -13.84
N GLY A 126 -4.35 -7.94 -12.80
CA GLY A 126 -3.64 -8.57 -11.67
C GLY A 126 -4.51 -9.52 -10.82
N THR A 127 -5.86 -9.39 -10.87
CA THR A 127 -6.75 -10.32 -10.17
C THR A 127 -6.93 -11.65 -10.91
N PHE A 128 -6.67 -11.71 -12.23
CA PHE A 128 -6.85 -12.93 -13.01
C PHE A 128 -6.05 -14.14 -12.51
N PRO A 129 -4.75 -14.03 -12.17
CA PRO A 129 -4.00 -15.16 -11.62
C PRO A 129 -4.62 -15.70 -10.32
N VAL A 130 -5.11 -14.82 -9.47
CA VAL A 130 -5.77 -15.19 -8.20
C VAL A 130 -7.10 -15.92 -8.47
N LEU A 131 -7.90 -15.40 -9.41
CA LEU A 131 -9.16 -16.03 -9.80
C LEU A 131 -8.92 -17.42 -10.43
N ILE A 132 -7.96 -17.53 -11.35
CA ILE A 132 -7.61 -18.83 -11.97
C ILE A 132 -7.17 -19.83 -10.90
N SER A 133 -6.33 -19.38 -9.97
CA SER A 133 -5.89 -20.20 -8.84
C SER A 133 -7.06 -20.64 -7.94
N GLY A 134 -7.95 -19.71 -7.59
CA GLY A 134 -9.12 -20.01 -6.76
C GLY A 134 -10.08 -20.98 -7.43
N PHE A 135 -10.37 -20.80 -8.73
CA PHE A 135 -11.17 -21.75 -9.50
C PHE A 135 -10.48 -23.12 -9.62
N GLY A 136 -9.17 -23.13 -9.87
CA GLY A 136 -8.39 -24.37 -9.91
C GLY A 136 -8.42 -25.13 -8.60
N GLN A 137 -8.35 -24.45 -7.47
CA GLN A 137 -8.48 -25.06 -6.15
C GLN A 137 -9.89 -25.60 -5.91
N TYR A 138 -10.91 -24.84 -6.25
CA TYR A 138 -12.29 -25.24 -6.00
C TYR A 138 -12.75 -26.41 -6.89
N PHE A 139 -12.50 -26.36 -8.21
CA PHE A 139 -13.02 -27.35 -9.15
C PHE A 139 -12.06 -28.51 -9.39
N PHE A 140 -10.76 -28.31 -9.29
CA PHE A 140 -9.73 -29.29 -9.66
C PHE A 140 -8.86 -29.72 -8.48
N ASN A 141 -9.18 -29.27 -7.25
CA ASN A 141 -8.40 -29.56 -6.04
C ASN A 141 -6.89 -29.26 -6.21
N TRP A 142 -6.55 -28.20 -6.93
CA TRP A 142 -5.16 -27.80 -7.08
C TRP A 142 -4.58 -27.44 -5.71
N THR A 143 -3.62 -28.24 -5.26
CA THR A 143 -2.82 -27.94 -4.08
C THR A 143 -1.51 -27.32 -4.57
N GLY A 144 -1.36 -26.04 -4.43
CA GLY A 144 -0.12 -25.35 -4.79
C GLY A 144 1.01 -25.57 -3.78
N PRO A 145 2.24 -25.18 -4.11
CA PRO A 145 3.32 -25.12 -3.15
C PRO A 145 2.94 -24.18 -2.02
N LEU A 146 2.75 -24.75 -0.85
CA LEU A 146 2.02 -24.17 0.27
C LEU A 146 2.76 -23.04 0.96
N ASP A 147 4.10 -23.04 0.93
CA ASP A 147 4.95 -22.06 1.56
C ASP A 147 6.15 -21.73 0.67
N ILE A 148 6.00 -20.71 -0.17
CA ILE A 148 7.14 -20.12 -0.83
C ILE A 148 7.66 -19.01 0.10
N PHE A 149 8.95 -19.09 0.50
CA PHE A 149 9.60 -18.13 1.40
C PHE A 149 8.95 -17.99 2.79
N ASN A 150 8.67 -19.12 3.48
CA ASN A 150 8.10 -19.10 4.84
C ASN A 150 6.82 -18.25 4.98
N GLY A 151 5.87 -18.40 4.05
CA GLY A 151 4.61 -17.68 4.10
C GLY A 151 4.63 -16.25 3.51
N LEU A 152 5.72 -15.82 2.90
CA LEU A 152 5.79 -14.52 2.23
C LEU A 152 4.88 -14.47 0.98
N ILE A 153 4.65 -15.63 0.35
CA ILE A 153 3.68 -15.83 -0.71
C ILE A 153 2.68 -16.84 -0.19
N VAL A 154 1.51 -16.34 0.25
CA VAL A 154 0.41 -17.19 0.69
C VAL A 154 -0.33 -17.66 -0.55
N TRP A 155 -0.06 -18.90 -0.97
CA TRP A 155 -0.93 -19.60 -1.90
C TRP A 155 -2.03 -20.26 -1.07
N TYR A 156 -3.30 -19.99 -1.37
CA TYR A 156 -4.43 -20.54 -0.61
C TYR A 156 -4.34 -22.06 -0.49
N GLN A 157 -4.29 -22.56 0.72
CA GLN A 157 -4.01 -23.96 1.01
C GLN A 157 -5.22 -24.87 0.87
N ARG A 158 -6.44 -24.37 1.05
CA ARG A 158 -7.67 -25.17 0.97
C ARG A 158 -8.85 -24.30 0.54
N PRO A 159 -9.76 -24.85 -0.30
CA PRO A 159 -11.12 -24.34 -0.34
C PRO A 159 -11.73 -24.60 1.06
N ILE A 160 -12.29 -23.57 1.65
CA ILE A 160 -13.06 -23.69 2.89
C ILE A 160 -14.38 -24.36 2.55
#